data_0061a6edb1dd23b73657a3c4356d7530
#
_entry.id   0061a6edb1dd23b73657a3c4356d7530
#
_cell.length_a   1.000
_cell.length_b   1.000
_cell.length_c   1.000
_cell.angle_alpha   90.00
_cell.angle_beta   90.00
_cell.angle_gamma   90.00
#
_symmetry.space_group_name_H-M   'P 1'
#
loop_
_entity.id
_entity.type
_entity.pdbx_description
1 polymer ?
#
loop_
_entity_poly.entity_id
_entity_poly.type
_entity_poly.pdbx_seq_one_letter_code
_entity_poly.pdbx_strand_id
1 'polypeptide(L)'
;MFKNTLLQAIEAAAVEIRKFTDQEFIITNKEGINNLVTEVDHASEKAIIDVITSNFPDHHILSEECGDLVQDSQYKWIIDPIDGTVNFAHRIPICCISIGLEHNGKMIMGGIYNPFMNELFVGERGEGITLNGKPASVSKKDSVEKACMVTGFPYTYLDEPNGPLQVFERFIRKGIPVRRLGSAAIDLAWVACGRFDGFYEHKLQAWDSAAGFLLVEEAGGKVTNLKGDEYSPYQPGIVATNGIIHEELVQV
;
A
#
# COMPACT_ATOMS: atom_id res chain seq x y z
N MET A 1 -5.37 -9.43 20.22
CA MET A 1 -6.74 -9.08 19.81
C MET A 1 -6.72 -8.37 18.45
N PHE A 2 -6.03 -7.26 18.28
CA PHE A 2 -5.97 -6.51 17.00
C PHE A 2 -5.56 -7.35 15.80
N LYS A 3 -4.49 -8.15 15.89
CA LYS A 3 -4.03 -9.03 14.81
C LYS A 3 -5.10 -10.01 14.32
N ASN A 4 -5.84 -10.60 15.25
CA ASN A 4 -6.92 -11.52 14.85
C ASN A 4 -8.02 -10.78 14.10
N THR A 5 -8.39 -9.57 14.53
CA THR A 5 -9.39 -8.75 13.82
C THR A 5 -8.87 -8.32 12.45
N LEU A 6 -7.60 -7.91 12.34
CA LEU A 6 -6.96 -7.61 11.06
C LEU A 6 -7.06 -8.80 10.08
N LEU A 7 -6.68 -9.99 10.53
CA LEU A 7 -6.72 -11.20 9.70
C LEU A 7 -8.15 -11.61 9.32
N GLN A 8 -9.11 -11.47 10.24
CA GLN A 8 -10.53 -11.73 9.95
C GLN A 8 -11.09 -10.72 8.95
N ALA A 9 -10.74 -9.44 9.07
CA ALA A 9 -11.16 -8.40 8.14
C ALA A 9 -10.60 -8.65 6.73
N ILE A 10 -9.30 -8.96 6.62
CA ILE A 10 -8.66 -9.34 5.36
C ILE A 10 -9.34 -10.55 4.71
N GLU A 11 -9.62 -11.61 5.47
CA GLU A 11 -10.26 -12.80 4.92
C GLU A 11 -11.71 -12.53 4.50
N ALA A 12 -12.48 -11.73 5.28
CA ALA A 12 -13.84 -11.33 4.91
C ALA A 12 -13.85 -10.56 3.57
N ALA A 13 -12.95 -9.59 3.40
CA ALA A 13 -12.77 -8.86 2.14
C ALA A 13 -12.37 -9.79 0.99
N ALA A 14 -11.43 -10.70 1.23
CA ALA A 14 -10.96 -11.64 0.22
C ALA A 14 -12.08 -12.60 -0.26
N VAL A 15 -13.00 -12.98 0.62
CA VAL A 15 -14.19 -13.76 0.25
C VAL A 15 -15.05 -12.97 -0.73
N GLU A 16 -15.28 -11.67 -0.49
CA GLU A 16 -16.05 -10.83 -1.40
C GLU A 16 -15.36 -10.69 -2.76
N ILE A 17 -14.07 -10.40 -2.79
CA ILE A 17 -13.29 -10.25 -4.03
C ILE A 17 -13.30 -11.54 -4.86
N ARG A 18 -13.14 -12.71 -4.21
CA ARG A 18 -13.11 -14.01 -4.90
C ARG A 18 -14.44 -14.35 -5.58
N LYS A 19 -15.59 -13.86 -5.10
CA LYS A 19 -16.90 -14.08 -5.75
C LYS A 19 -16.92 -13.51 -7.18
N PHE A 20 -16.16 -12.46 -7.44
CA PHE A 20 -16.15 -11.74 -8.71
C PHE A 20 -14.96 -12.10 -9.62
N THR A 21 -14.13 -13.06 -9.24
CA THR A 21 -12.95 -13.46 -10.04
C THR A 21 -13.35 -13.90 -11.46
N ASP A 22 -14.45 -14.66 -11.58
CA ASP A 22 -14.95 -15.19 -12.86
C ASP A 22 -16.33 -14.64 -13.25
N GLN A 23 -16.81 -13.58 -12.58
CA GLN A 23 -18.09 -12.95 -12.85
C GLN A 23 -17.89 -11.55 -13.46
N GLU A 24 -18.91 -11.06 -14.16
CA GLU A 24 -19.00 -9.65 -14.52
C GLU A 24 -19.39 -8.82 -13.30
N PHE A 25 -18.86 -7.63 -13.22
CA PHE A 25 -19.16 -6.65 -12.16
C PHE A 25 -19.30 -5.25 -12.73
N ILE A 26 -20.00 -4.40 -11.99
CA ILE A 26 -20.25 -3.02 -12.38
C ILE A 26 -18.98 -2.19 -12.08
N ILE A 27 -18.53 -1.48 -13.10
CA ILE A 27 -17.41 -0.52 -13.00
C ILE A 27 -18.01 0.88 -13.16
N THR A 28 -17.68 1.78 -12.24
CA THR A 28 -18.04 3.20 -12.31
C THR A 28 -16.78 4.06 -12.24
N ASN A 29 -16.87 5.28 -12.76
CA ASN A 29 -15.80 6.25 -12.65
C ASN A 29 -16.06 7.14 -11.42
N LYS A 30 -15.04 7.38 -10.59
CA LYS A 30 -15.01 8.43 -9.57
C LYS A 30 -14.81 9.80 -10.26
N GLU A 31 -13.73 10.48 -9.99
CA GLU A 31 -13.35 11.70 -10.70
C GLU A 31 -12.35 11.37 -11.82
N GLY A 32 -12.70 11.76 -13.07
CA GLY A 32 -11.86 11.49 -14.25
C GLY A 32 -12.12 10.11 -14.89
N ILE A 33 -11.51 9.87 -16.08
CA ILE A 33 -11.79 8.70 -16.93
C ILE A 33 -11.18 7.41 -16.37
N ASN A 34 -10.07 7.51 -15.64
CA ASN A 34 -9.28 6.37 -15.21
C ASN A 34 -9.30 6.13 -13.68
N ASN A 35 -10.05 6.91 -12.93
CA ASN A 35 -10.24 6.68 -11.50
C ASN A 35 -11.50 5.82 -11.33
N LEU A 36 -11.29 4.51 -11.23
CA LEU A 36 -12.35 3.51 -11.20
C LEU A 36 -12.74 3.12 -9.78
N VAL A 37 -13.99 2.77 -9.61
CA VAL A 37 -14.51 2.02 -8.47
C VAL A 37 -15.44 0.93 -8.96
N THR A 38 -15.46 -0.19 -8.30
CA THR A 38 -16.36 -1.31 -8.63
C THR A 38 -17.30 -1.61 -7.47
N GLU A 39 -18.38 -2.32 -7.75
CA GLU A 39 -19.25 -2.84 -6.67
C GLU A 39 -18.50 -3.76 -5.71
N VAL A 40 -17.36 -4.31 -6.15
CA VAL A 40 -16.51 -5.20 -5.36
C VAL A 40 -15.71 -4.42 -4.32
N ASP A 41 -15.26 -3.19 -4.64
CA ASP A 41 -14.61 -2.29 -3.67
C ASP A 41 -15.56 -2.02 -2.50
N HIS A 42 -16.81 -1.67 -2.79
CA HIS A 42 -17.82 -1.42 -1.75
C HIS A 42 -18.18 -2.69 -0.94
N ALA A 43 -18.25 -3.87 -1.59
CA ALA A 43 -18.52 -5.12 -0.89
C ALA A 43 -17.35 -5.54 0.02
N SER A 44 -16.11 -5.38 -0.47
CA SER A 44 -14.88 -5.59 0.28
C SER A 44 -14.81 -4.65 1.49
N GLU A 45 -14.98 -3.33 1.26
CA GLU A 45 -14.98 -2.32 2.32
C GLU A 45 -15.99 -2.61 3.42
N LYS A 46 -17.24 -2.91 3.02
CA LYS A 46 -18.30 -3.25 3.97
C LYS A 46 -17.92 -4.44 4.83
N ALA A 47 -17.38 -5.50 4.23
CA ALA A 47 -16.96 -6.70 4.97
C ALA A 47 -15.84 -6.40 5.98
N ILE A 48 -14.86 -5.54 5.62
CA ILE A 48 -13.81 -5.09 6.52
C ILE A 48 -14.40 -4.30 7.69
N ILE A 49 -15.23 -3.31 7.41
CA ILE A 49 -15.84 -2.43 8.41
C ILE A 49 -16.73 -3.23 9.37
N ASP A 50 -17.54 -4.16 8.87
CA ASP A 50 -18.41 -5.01 9.69
C ASP A 50 -17.57 -5.83 10.71
N VAL A 51 -16.43 -6.38 10.31
CA VAL A 51 -15.53 -7.12 11.21
C VAL A 51 -14.89 -6.19 12.24
N ILE A 52 -14.39 -5.03 11.82
CA ILE A 52 -13.73 -4.08 12.72
C ILE A 52 -14.73 -3.54 13.74
N THR A 53 -15.89 -3.07 13.33
CA THR A 53 -16.90 -2.48 14.22
C THR A 53 -17.53 -3.49 15.17
N SER A 54 -17.65 -4.77 14.75
CA SER A 54 -18.10 -5.84 15.64
C SER A 54 -17.11 -6.13 16.80
N ASN A 55 -15.82 -5.91 16.58
CA ASN A 55 -14.79 -6.12 17.60
C ASN A 55 -14.40 -4.84 18.34
N PHE A 56 -14.48 -3.69 17.67
CA PHE A 56 -14.06 -2.37 18.15
C PHE A 56 -15.04 -1.28 17.67
N PRO A 57 -16.25 -1.19 18.26
CA PRO A 57 -17.29 -0.27 17.79
C PRO A 57 -16.91 1.21 17.95
N ASP A 58 -15.98 1.52 18.84
CA ASP A 58 -15.57 2.89 19.14
C ASP A 58 -14.28 3.30 18.43
N HIS A 59 -13.70 2.43 17.57
CA HIS A 59 -12.50 2.79 16.83
C HIS A 59 -12.83 3.69 15.63
N HIS A 60 -11.94 4.64 15.36
CA HIS A 60 -12.00 5.47 14.17
C HIS A 60 -11.64 4.64 12.93
N ILE A 61 -12.31 4.90 11.81
CA ILE A 61 -12.03 4.26 10.52
C ILE A 61 -11.87 5.34 9.47
N LEU A 62 -10.77 5.27 8.72
CA LEU A 62 -10.53 6.02 7.49
C LEU A 62 -10.42 5.02 6.34
N SER A 63 -11.31 5.12 5.36
CA SER A 63 -11.36 4.19 4.23
C SER A 63 -11.52 4.93 2.91
N GLU A 64 -11.05 4.33 1.83
CA GLU A 64 -11.05 4.95 0.51
C GLU A 64 -12.46 5.30 0.02
N GLU A 65 -13.43 4.39 0.16
CA GLU A 65 -14.75 4.54 -0.46
C GLU A 65 -15.74 5.28 0.43
N CYS A 66 -15.82 4.93 1.72
CA CYS A 66 -16.75 5.58 2.65
C CYS A 66 -16.17 6.84 3.33
N GLY A 67 -14.86 7.09 3.18
CA GLY A 67 -14.19 8.24 3.78
C GLY A 67 -13.93 8.07 5.28
N ASP A 68 -14.14 9.13 6.03
CA ASP A 68 -13.74 9.26 7.43
C ASP A 68 -14.93 9.01 8.37
N LEU A 69 -14.96 7.82 9.00
CA LEU A 69 -15.94 7.45 10.03
C LEU A 69 -15.35 7.83 11.41
N VAL A 70 -15.51 9.12 11.74
CA VAL A 70 -14.90 9.72 12.92
C VAL A 70 -15.50 9.18 14.21
N GLN A 71 -14.66 8.67 15.09
CA GLN A 71 -14.95 8.33 16.48
C GLN A 71 -13.91 8.99 17.40
N ASP A 72 -14.27 9.27 18.65
CA ASP A 72 -13.33 9.75 19.67
C ASP A 72 -12.47 8.58 20.19
N SER A 73 -11.48 8.19 19.40
CA SER A 73 -10.62 7.03 19.65
C SER A 73 -9.15 7.34 19.40
N GLN A 74 -8.29 6.77 20.23
CA GLN A 74 -6.85 6.78 20.01
C GLN A 74 -6.43 5.79 18.91
N TYR A 75 -7.32 4.87 18.49
CA TYR A 75 -7.09 3.87 17.46
C TYR A 75 -7.82 4.24 16.18
N LYS A 76 -7.10 4.16 15.06
CA LYS A 76 -7.64 4.41 13.72
C LYS A 76 -7.24 3.27 12.78
N TRP A 77 -8.25 2.67 12.16
CA TRP A 77 -8.03 1.74 11.05
C TRP A 77 -8.01 2.54 9.74
N ILE A 78 -6.99 2.28 8.92
CA ILE A 78 -6.81 2.93 7.62
C ILE A 78 -6.89 1.84 6.56
N ILE A 79 -7.87 1.96 5.64
CA ILE A 79 -8.33 0.86 4.79
C ILE A 79 -8.31 1.27 3.33
N ASP A 80 -7.71 0.43 2.50
CA ASP A 80 -7.96 0.35 1.07
C ASP A 80 -8.59 -1.01 0.78
N PRO A 81 -9.86 -1.07 0.36
CA PRO A 81 -10.56 -2.32 0.12
C PRO A 81 -10.03 -3.09 -1.09
N ILE A 82 -9.54 -2.36 -2.13
CA ILE A 82 -8.87 -2.92 -3.32
C ILE A 82 -7.87 -1.89 -3.87
N ASP A 83 -6.67 -1.84 -3.32
CA ASP A 83 -5.59 -1.09 -3.97
C ASP A 83 -5.24 -1.72 -5.33
N GLY A 84 -5.27 -0.88 -6.37
CA GLY A 84 -5.13 -1.32 -7.74
C GLY A 84 -6.45 -1.65 -8.42
N THR A 85 -7.52 -0.89 -8.19
CA THR A 85 -8.85 -1.08 -8.79
C THR A 85 -8.82 -1.14 -10.33
N VAL A 86 -7.96 -0.36 -11.00
CA VAL A 86 -7.80 -0.45 -12.45
C VAL A 86 -7.25 -1.82 -12.87
N ASN A 87 -6.27 -2.35 -12.15
CA ASN A 87 -5.75 -3.69 -12.39
C ASN A 87 -6.85 -4.73 -12.18
N PHE A 88 -7.61 -4.63 -11.09
CA PHE A 88 -8.72 -5.51 -10.81
C PHE A 88 -9.77 -5.48 -11.92
N ALA A 89 -10.19 -4.29 -12.37
CA ALA A 89 -11.15 -4.10 -13.45
C ALA A 89 -10.69 -4.75 -14.78
N HIS A 90 -9.38 -4.78 -15.03
CA HIS A 90 -8.77 -5.42 -16.19
C HIS A 90 -8.31 -6.86 -15.96
N ARG A 91 -8.64 -7.47 -14.80
CA ARG A 91 -8.23 -8.85 -14.42
C ARG A 91 -6.72 -9.06 -14.38
N ILE A 92 -5.97 -7.99 -14.07
CA ILE A 92 -4.53 -8.04 -13.83
C ILE A 92 -4.34 -8.43 -12.35
N PRO A 93 -3.61 -9.51 -12.03
CA PRO A 93 -3.55 -10.06 -10.66
C PRO A 93 -2.64 -9.27 -9.72
N ILE A 94 -2.52 -7.96 -9.93
CA ILE A 94 -1.71 -7.03 -9.12
C ILE A 94 -2.66 -6.02 -8.48
N CYS A 95 -3.37 -6.48 -7.48
CA CYS A 95 -4.23 -5.69 -6.60
C CYS A 95 -4.34 -6.39 -5.25
N CYS A 96 -4.66 -5.64 -4.21
CA CYS A 96 -4.66 -6.19 -2.85
C CYS A 96 -5.64 -5.45 -1.93
N ILE A 97 -5.92 -6.07 -0.80
CA ILE A 97 -6.54 -5.46 0.38
C ILE A 97 -5.40 -4.89 1.22
N SER A 98 -5.52 -3.63 1.64
CA SER A 98 -4.55 -2.97 2.52
C SER A 98 -5.24 -2.43 3.77
N ILE A 99 -4.80 -2.87 4.95
CA ILE A 99 -5.36 -2.47 6.25
C ILE A 99 -4.22 -2.12 7.20
N GLY A 100 -4.21 -0.86 7.65
CA GLY A 100 -3.31 -0.36 8.69
C GLY A 100 -4.05 -0.08 9.98
N LEU A 101 -3.39 -0.24 11.13
CA LEU A 101 -3.87 0.21 12.43
C LEU A 101 -2.91 1.23 13.02
N GLU A 102 -3.42 2.42 13.25
CA GLU A 102 -2.74 3.54 13.93
C GLU A 102 -3.17 3.61 15.39
N HIS A 103 -2.23 3.95 16.28
CA HIS A 103 -2.49 4.30 17.67
C HIS A 103 -1.77 5.61 18.00
N ASN A 104 -2.53 6.64 18.41
CA ASN A 104 -1.98 7.97 18.73
C ASN A 104 -1.06 8.55 17.63
N GLY A 105 -1.46 8.45 16.37
CA GLY A 105 -0.68 8.97 15.24
C GLY A 105 0.51 8.09 14.79
N LYS A 106 0.67 6.89 15.37
CA LYS A 106 1.74 5.95 14.99
C LYS A 106 1.16 4.65 14.47
N MET A 107 1.61 4.21 13.30
CA MET A 107 1.23 2.89 12.80
C MET A 107 1.82 1.80 13.68
N ILE A 108 0.96 0.91 14.17
CA ILE A 108 1.33 -0.20 15.08
C ILE A 108 1.16 -1.56 14.41
N MET A 109 0.35 -1.66 13.36
CA MET A 109 0.11 -2.91 12.64
C MET A 109 -0.27 -2.63 11.20
N GLY A 110 0.12 -3.52 10.28
CA GLY A 110 -0.25 -3.48 8.87
C GLY A 110 -0.46 -4.88 8.31
N GLY A 111 -1.45 -5.01 7.44
CA GLY A 111 -1.71 -6.23 6.67
C GLY A 111 -2.04 -5.90 5.23
N ILE A 112 -1.37 -6.57 4.30
CA ILE A 112 -1.60 -6.46 2.86
C ILE A 112 -1.81 -7.87 2.31
N TYR A 113 -2.90 -8.09 1.58
CA TYR A 113 -3.20 -9.39 1.01
C TYR A 113 -3.56 -9.30 -0.47
N ASN A 114 -2.78 -9.96 -1.31
CA ASN A 114 -3.12 -10.20 -2.71
C ASN A 114 -3.83 -11.55 -2.83
N PRO A 115 -5.15 -11.60 -3.07
CA PRO A 115 -5.92 -12.83 -3.13
C PRO A 115 -5.64 -13.69 -4.37
N PHE A 116 -5.12 -13.09 -5.46
CA PHE A 116 -4.82 -13.76 -6.72
C PHE A 116 -3.48 -14.49 -6.68
N MET A 117 -2.51 -13.94 -5.95
CA MET A 117 -1.19 -14.53 -5.76
C MET A 117 -1.10 -15.32 -4.45
N ASN A 118 -2.13 -15.23 -3.60
CA ASN A 118 -2.17 -15.82 -2.27
C ASN A 118 -0.96 -15.38 -1.42
N GLU A 119 -0.70 -14.07 -1.39
CA GLU A 119 0.39 -13.46 -0.64
C GLU A 119 -0.15 -12.56 0.45
N LEU A 120 0.01 -13.00 1.70
CA LEU A 120 -0.37 -12.27 2.90
C LEU A 120 0.86 -11.73 3.61
N PHE A 121 1.01 -10.42 3.63
CA PHE A 121 2.02 -9.69 4.37
C PHE A 121 1.40 -9.16 5.66
N VAL A 122 2.05 -9.41 6.80
CA VAL A 122 1.61 -8.90 8.11
C VAL A 122 2.82 -8.42 8.89
N GLY A 123 2.73 -7.22 9.45
CA GLY A 123 3.74 -6.63 10.33
C GLY A 123 3.11 -6.01 11.58
N GLU A 124 3.82 -6.08 12.68
CA GLU A 124 3.51 -5.40 13.94
C GLU A 124 4.74 -4.61 14.39
N ARG A 125 4.53 -3.42 14.94
CA ARG A 125 5.62 -2.54 15.37
C ARG A 125 6.50 -3.25 16.41
N GLY A 126 7.79 -3.40 16.09
CA GLY A 126 8.80 -4.07 16.93
C GLY A 126 8.87 -5.59 16.80
N GLU A 127 8.02 -6.22 15.96
CA GLU A 127 7.97 -7.69 15.81
C GLU A 127 8.42 -8.16 14.43
N GLY A 128 8.74 -7.21 13.53
CA GLY A 128 9.08 -7.53 12.14
C GLY A 128 7.88 -7.89 11.27
N ILE A 129 8.15 -8.50 10.11
CA ILE A 129 7.11 -8.87 9.14
C ILE A 129 7.13 -10.36 8.80
N THR A 130 5.99 -10.83 8.30
CA THR A 130 5.86 -12.16 7.70
C THR A 130 5.20 -12.08 6.33
N LEU A 131 5.63 -12.96 5.42
CA LEU A 131 4.94 -13.32 4.18
C LEU A 131 4.41 -14.75 4.33
N ASN A 132 3.09 -14.91 4.30
CA ASN A 132 2.42 -16.21 4.52
C ASN A 132 2.92 -16.91 5.79
N GLY A 133 3.08 -16.15 6.89
CA GLY A 133 3.53 -16.66 8.18
C GLY A 133 5.04 -16.95 8.28
N LYS A 134 5.82 -16.74 7.21
CA LYS A 134 7.28 -16.91 7.24
C LYS A 134 7.94 -15.54 7.36
N PRO A 135 8.96 -15.39 8.23
CA PRO A 135 9.70 -14.12 8.33
C PRO A 135 10.21 -13.64 6.97
N ALA A 136 10.10 -12.34 6.73
CA ALA A 136 10.59 -11.69 5.54
C ALA A 136 11.39 -10.43 5.90
N SER A 137 12.24 -9.97 5.00
CA SER A 137 13.06 -8.77 5.16
C SER A 137 13.34 -8.12 3.82
N VAL A 138 13.73 -6.86 3.85
CA VAL A 138 14.18 -6.11 2.67
C VAL A 138 15.41 -6.74 2.01
N SER A 139 15.68 -6.35 0.77
CA SER A 139 16.84 -6.80 0.01
C SER A 139 18.17 -6.29 0.61
N LYS A 140 19.29 -6.81 0.09
CA LYS A 140 20.65 -6.42 0.50
C LYS A 140 21.43 -5.74 -0.63
N LYS A 141 20.77 -5.19 -1.63
CA LYS A 141 21.42 -4.43 -2.70
C LYS A 141 22.09 -3.18 -2.11
N ASP A 142 23.29 -2.90 -2.56
CA ASP A 142 24.22 -1.93 -1.99
C ASP A 142 24.40 -0.67 -2.84
N SER A 143 23.76 -0.58 -4.00
CA SER A 143 23.76 0.61 -4.85
C SER A 143 22.48 0.71 -5.69
N VAL A 144 22.09 1.93 -6.03
CA VAL A 144 20.93 2.20 -6.89
C VAL A 144 21.15 1.65 -8.32
N GLU A 145 22.37 1.62 -8.81
CA GLU A 145 22.70 1.07 -10.14
C GLU A 145 22.38 -0.43 -10.29
N LYS A 146 22.42 -1.17 -9.18
CA LYS A 146 22.09 -2.62 -9.16
C LYS A 146 20.66 -2.89 -8.74
N ALA A 147 19.90 -1.83 -8.40
CA ALA A 147 18.57 -1.95 -7.85
C ALA A 147 17.52 -2.23 -8.93
N CYS A 148 16.44 -2.87 -8.51
CA CYS A 148 15.19 -2.93 -9.25
C CYS A 148 14.17 -2.06 -8.50
N MET A 149 13.73 -0.98 -9.14
CA MET A 149 12.84 0.01 -8.56
C MET A 149 11.39 -0.23 -8.99
N VAL A 150 10.45 0.26 -8.19
CA VAL A 150 9.04 0.32 -8.55
C VAL A 150 8.48 1.71 -8.23
N THR A 151 7.48 2.15 -8.99
CA THR A 151 6.85 3.48 -8.86
C THR A 151 5.42 3.47 -9.34
N GLY A 152 4.66 4.50 -8.98
CA GLY A 152 3.36 4.84 -9.55
C GLY A 152 3.32 6.30 -10.04
N PHE A 153 2.22 6.63 -10.70
CA PHE A 153 1.95 7.98 -11.20
C PHE A 153 0.51 8.37 -10.85
N PRO A 154 0.28 9.59 -10.37
CA PRO A 154 -1.06 10.08 -10.15
C PRO A 154 -1.83 10.17 -11.48
N TYR A 155 -3.14 9.94 -11.46
CA TYR A 155 -4.00 10.08 -12.63
C TYR A 155 -4.10 11.53 -13.14
N THR A 156 -3.93 12.49 -12.23
CA THR A 156 -3.84 13.92 -12.56
C THR A 156 -2.39 14.35 -12.58
N TYR A 157 -1.69 14.01 -13.65
CA TYR A 157 -0.30 14.44 -13.82
C TYR A 157 -0.22 15.89 -14.29
N LEU A 158 0.54 16.69 -13.55
CA LEU A 158 0.98 18.01 -14.00
C LEU A 158 2.47 17.92 -14.33
N ASP A 159 2.88 18.48 -15.45
CA ASP A 159 4.30 18.52 -15.84
C ASP A 159 5.04 19.55 -14.95
N GLU A 160 5.64 19.02 -13.89
CA GLU A 160 6.39 19.79 -12.90
C GLU A 160 7.89 19.49 -13.03
N PRO A 161 8.77 20.50 -12.97
CA PRO A 161 10.20 20.27 -12.88
C PRO A 161 10.52 19.36 -11.68
N ASN A 162 11.30 18.30 -11.91
CA ASN A 162 11.57 17.25 -10.92
C ASN A 162 10.31 16.47 -10.45
N GLY A 163 9.24 16.50 -11.22
CA GLY A 163 8.05 15.68 -10.99
C GLY A 163 8.29 14.19 -11.30
N PRO A 164 7.25 13.35 -11.12
CA PRO A 164 7.40 11.90 -11.22
C PRO A 164 7.94 11.40 -12.56
N LEU A 165 7.60 12.06 -13.67
CA LEU A 165 8.06 11.66 -14.99
C LEU A 165 9.56 11.93 -15.18
N GLN A 166 10.06 13.08 -14.70
CA GLN A 166 11.48 13.43 -14.78
C GLN A 166 12.33 12.53 -13.90
N VAL A 167 11.84 12.15 -12.72
CA VAL A 167 12.51 11.16 -11.85
C VAL A 167 12.57 9.80 -12.56
N PHE A 168 11.45 9.34 -13.12
CA PHE A 168 11.39 8.09 -13.88
C PHE A 168 12.37 8.10 -15.06
N GLU A 169 12.41 9.20 -15.84
CA GLU A 169 13.34 9.37 -16.97
C GLU A 169 14.81 9.26 -16.53
N ARG A 170 15.17 9.83 -15.36
CA ARG A 170 16.54 9.74 -14.83
C ARG A 170 16.96 8.30 -14.57
N PHE A 171 16.09 7.46 -14.00
CA PHE A 171 16.37 6.04 -13.82
C PHE A 171 16.56 5.31 -15.15
N ILE A 172 15.66 5.54 -16.11
CA ILE A 172 15.75 4.90 -17.42
C ILE A 172 17.05 5.30 -18.14
N ARG A 173 17.44 6.57 -18.11
CA ARG A 173 18.71 7.05 -18.71
C ARG A 173 19.96 6.44 -18.06
N LYS A 174 19.88 6.09 -16.77
CA LYS A 174 20.94 5.36 -16.05
C LYS A 174 20.91 3.85 -16.29
N GLY A 175 19.95 3.32 -17.04
CA GLY A 175 19.77 1.89 -17.26
C GLY A 175 19.24 1.12 -16.06
N ILE A 176 18.70 1.81 -15.05
CA ILE A 176 18.13 1.20 -13.84
C ILE A 176 16.72 0.70 -14.15
N PRO A 177 16.42 -0.59 -13.91
CA PRO A 177 15.10 -1.12 -14.18
C PRO A 177 14.07 -0.55 -13.19
N VAL A 178 13.02 0.07 -13.73
CA VAL A 178 11.86 0.56 -12.97
C VAL A 178 10.60 -0.16 -13.46
N ARG A 179 9.73 -0.54 -12.53
CA ARG A 179 8.42 -1.13 -12.81
C ARG A 179 7.33 -0.12 -12.43
N ARG A 180 6.21 -0.16 -13.14
CA ARG A 180 4.98 0.55 -12.81
C ARG A 180 3.86 -0.47 -12.78
N LEU A 181 3.50 -0.96 -11.58
CA LEU A 181 2.59 -2.09 -11.43
C LEU A 181 1.14 -1.66 -11.20
N GLY A 182 0.91 -0.50 -10.58
CA GLY A 182 -0.42 0.09 -10.40
C GLY A 182 -1.16 -0.35 -9.13
N SER A 183 -0.41 -0.72 -8.09
CA SER A 183 -0.88 -1.00 -6.74
C SER A 183 0.23 -0.58 -5.77
N ALA A 184 0.06 0.54 -5.10
CA ALA A 184 1.09 1.12 -4.23
C ALA A 184 1.34 0.25 -2.99
N ALA A 185 0.29 -0.35 -2.43
CA ALA A 185 0.43 -1.24 -1.28
C ALA A 185 1.20 -2.53 -1.64
N ILE A 186 0.96 -3.12 -2.83
CA ILE A 186 1.78 -4.26 -3.31
C ILE A 186 3.22 -3.84 -3.53
N ASP A 187 3.45 -2.68 -4.14
CA ASP A 187 4.79 -2.18 -4.40
C ASP A 187 5.60 -2.06 -3.10
N LEU A 188 5.00 -1.48 -2.05
CA LEU A 188 5.59 -1.39 -0.71
C LEU A 188 5.80 -2.78 -0.06
N ALA A 189 4.81 -3.68 -0.15
CA ALA A 189 4.92 -5.04 0.37
C ALA A 189 6.05 -5.83 -0.30
N TRP A 190 6.26 -5.60 -1.60
CA TRP A 190 7.34 -6.25 -2.34
C TRP A 190 8.71 -5.63 -2.08
N VAL A 191 8.79 -4.34 -1.70
CA VAL A 191 10.00 -3.78 -1.11
C VAL A 191 10.28 -4.44 0.25
N ALA A 192 9.27 -4.55 1.11
CA ALA A 192 9.40 -5.14 2.43
C ALA A 192 9.88 -6.62 2.42
N CYS A 193 9.53 -7.39 1.37
CA CYS A 193 10.02 -8.77 1.23
C CYS A 193 11.26 -8.91 0.32
N GLY A 194 11.86 -7.81 -0.13
CA GLY A 194 13.11 -7.79 -0.89
C GLY A 194 12.98 -8.15 -2.37
N ARG A 195 11.77 -8.12 -2.96
CA ARG A 195 11.57 -8.30 -4.42
C ARG A 195 11.95 -7.05 -5.19
N PHE A 196 11.63 -5.87 -4.65
CA PHE A 196 12.14 -4.59 -5.09
C PHE A 196 13.12 -4.03 -4.06
N ASP A 197 13.98 -3.16 -4.53
CA ASP A 197 15.01 -2.53 -3.69
C ASP A 197 14.58 -1.14 -3.23
N GLY A 198 13.62 -0.53 -3.95
CA GLY A 198 13.03 0.75 -3.57
C GLY A 198 11.76 1.07 -4.36
N PHE A 199 10.93 1.88 -3.71
CA PHE A 199 9.68 2.45 -4.21
C PHE A 199 9.69 3.96 -4.00
N TYR A 200 9.15 4.71 -4.95
CA TYR A 200 8.88 6.13 -4.79
C TYR A 200 7.59 6.50 -5.53
N GLU A 201 6.79 7.37 -4.91
CA GLU A 201 5.60 7.91 -5.54
C GLU A 201 5.28 9.31 -5.00
N HIS A 202 4.71 10.20 -5.84
CA HIS A 202 4.57 11.62 -5.53
C HIS A 202 3.23 11.98 -4.88
N LYS A 203 2.18 11.25 -5.14
CA LYS A 203 0.83 11.57 -4.64
C LYS A 203 0.11 10.29 -4.25
N LEU A 204 0.09 10.01 -2.98
CA LEU A 204 -0.66 8.91 -2.39
C LEU A 204 -1.64 9.43 -1.35
N GLN A 205 -2.69 8.67 -1.13
CA GLN A 205 -3.58 8.83 0.00
C GLN A 205 -3.10 7.99 1.19
N ALA A 206 -3.67 8.23 2.36
CA ALA A 206 -3.25 7.51 3.56
C ALA A 206 -3.43 5.99 3.43
N TRP A 207 -4.50 5.53 2.80
CA TRP A 207 -4.82 4.11 2.66
C TRP A 207 -3.88 3.38 1.70
N ASP A 208 -3.33 4.07 0.68
CA ASP A 208 -2.36 3.48 -0.27
C ASP A 208 -1.06 3.04 0.42
N SER A 209 -0.68 3.72 1.52
CA SER A 209 0.65 3.58 2.10
C SER A 209 0.68 3.16 3.58
N ALA A 210 -0.39 3.37 4.36
CA ALA A 210 -0.38 3.19 5.81
C ALA A 210 0.09 1.81 6.28
N ALA A 211 -0.42 0.74 5.69
CA ALA A 211 0.06 -0.61 5.99
C ALA A 211 1.48 -0.83 5.44
N GLY A 212 1.70 -0.45 4.18
CA GLY A 212 2.92 -0.77 3.43
C GLY A 212 4.17 -0.13 4.02
N PHE A 213 4.11 1.15 4.44
CA PHE A 213 5.31 1.79 5.00
C PHE A 213 5.73 1.16 6.32
N LEU A 214 4.76 0.77 7.18
CA LEU A 214 5.07 0.00 8.39
C LEU A 214 5.77 -1.31 8.05
N LEU A 215 5.27 -2.05 7.04
CA LEU A 215 5.90 -3.30 6.62
C LEU A 215 7.35 -3.07 6.18
N VAL A 216 7.64 -2.00 5.43
CA VAL A 216 9.01 -1.71 4.99
C VAL A 216 9.92 -1.40 6.19
N GLU A 217 9.47 -0.57 7.14
CA GLU A 217 10.26 -0.25 8.34
C GLU A 217 10.53 -1.51 9.19
N GLU A 218 9.50 -2.31 9.46
CA GLU A 218 9.60 -3.54 10.26
C GLU A 218 10.43 -4.64 9.57
N ALA A 219 10.53 -4.57 8.24
CA ALA A 219 11.40 -5.45 7.46
C ALA A 219 12.89 -5.04 7.48
N GLY A 220 13.24 -3.94 8.16
CA GLY A 220 14.59 -3.37 8.22
C GLY A 220 14.89 -2.38 7.11
N GLY A 221 13.89 -1.90 6.38
CA GLY A 221 14.01 -0.84 5.39
C GLY A 221 13.95 0.56 5.99
N LYS A 222 14.00 1.57 5.13
CA LYS A 222 13.86 2.98 5.49
C LYS A 222 12.78 3.63 4.65
N VAL A 223 11.94 4.44 5.31
CA VAL A 223 10.87 5.19 4.65
C VAL A 223 10.99 6.66 5.02
N THR A 224 10.89 7.55 4.03
CA THR A 224 10.88 9.02 4.19
C THR A 224 9.88 9.66 3.23
N ASN A 225 9.63 10.94 3.40
CA ASN A 225 9.03 11.73 2.35
C ASN A 225 10.03 11.94 1.19
N LEU A 226 9.62 12.61 0.11
CA LEU A 226 10.48 12.88 -1.07
C LEU A 226 11.69 13.78 -0.77
N LYS A 227 11.73 14.42 0.39
CA LYS A 227 12.85 15.29 0.82
C LYS A 227 13.83 14.58 1.76
N GLY A 228 13.54 13.35 2.15
CA GLY A 228 14.33 12.58 3.11
C GLY A 228 13.95 12.81 4.58
N ASP A 229 12.87 13.58 4.86
CA ASP A 229 12.37 13.79 6.22
C ASP A 229 11.47 12.62 6.66
N GLU A 230 11.08 12.61 7.95
CA GLU A 230 10.18 11.61 8.53
C GLU A 230 8.86 11.51 7.73
N TYR A 231 8.46 10.29 7.43
CA TYR A 231 7.24 10.01 6.67
C TYR A 231 6.01 9.90 7.57
N SER A 232 4.90 10.35 7.03
CA SER A 232 3.56 10.09 7.55
C SER A 232 2.63 9.74 6.38
N PRO A 233 1.69 8.79 6.52
CA PRO A 233 0.75 8.43 5.44
C PRO A 233 -0.17 9.58 5.03
N TYR A 234 -0.26 10.63 5.84
CA TYR A 234 -1.00 11.85 5.53
C TYR A 234 -0.20 12.88 4.70
N GLN A 235 1.01 12.53 4.29
CA GLN A 235 1.85 13.33 3.39
C GLN A 235 1.80 12.77 1.96
N PRO A 236 1.87 13.63 0.94
CA PRO A 236 1.56 13.19 -0.43
C PRO A 236 2.64 12.34 -1.10
N GLY A 237 3.87 12.32 -0.63
CA GLY A 237 4.98 11.66 -1.32
C GLY A 237 5.81 10.77 -0.42
N ILE A 238 6.26 9.65 -0.97
CA ILE A 238 6.99 8.60 -0.25
C ILE A 238 8.24 8.16 -1.02
N VAL A 239 9.28 7.83 -0.27
CA VAL A 239 10.44 7.03 -0.72
C VAL A 239 10.63 5.91 0.28
N ALA A 240 10.51 4.66 -0.16
CA ALA A 240 10.71 3.46 0.65
C ALA A 240 11.78 2.57 0.03
N THR A 241 12.74 2.10 0.81
CA THR A 241 13.88 1.34 0.29
C THR A 241 14.30 0.24 1.26
N ASN A 242 15.29 -0.56 0.83
CA ASN A 242 15.97 -1.53 1.69
C ASN A 242 16.85 -0.89 2.79
N GLY A 243 16.84 0.43 2.94
CA GLY A 243 17.63 1.19 3.90
C GLY A 243 19.08 1.47 3.45
N ILE A 244 19.70 0.60 2.69
CA ILE A 244 21.09 0.73 2.25
C ILE A 244 21.24 1.79 1.15
N ILE A 245 20.34 1.75 0.16
CA ILE A 245 20.37 2.66 -1.00
C ILE A 245 19.57 3.96 -0.78
N HIS A 246 19.02 4.17 0.42
CA HIS A 246 18.04 5.23 0.67
C HIS A 246 18.57 6.62 0.39
N GLU A 247 19.73 6.98 0.94
CA GLU A 247 20.32 8.32 0.79
C GLU A 247 20.67 8.60 -0.67
N GLU A 248 21.14 7.60 -1.40
CA GLU A 248 21.43 7.74 -2.83
C GLU A 248 20.15 7.96 -3.64
N LEU A 249 19.04 7.25 -3.26
CA LEU A 249 17.76 7.34 -3.96
C LEU A 249 17.10 8.72 -3.78
N VAL A 250 17.10 9.27 -2.57
CA VAL A 250 16.51 10.59 -2.27
C VAL A 250 17.18 11.71 -3.06
N GLN A 251 18.44 11.53 -3.49
CA GLN A 251 19.18 12.50 -4.29
C GLN A 251 18.96 12.38 -5.81
N VAL A 252 18.25 11.35 -6.26
CA VAL A 252 17.93 11.13 -7.69
C VAL A 252 16.77 11.98 -8.14
#